data_cc3ea73b831d41f3ed0344679d9f2045
#
_entry.id   cc3ea73b831d41f3ed0344679d9f2045
#
_cell.length_a   1.000
_cell.length_b   1.000
_cell.length_c   1.000
_cell.angle_alpha   90.00
_cell.angle_beta   90.00
_cell.angle_gamma   90.00
#
_symmetry.space_group_name_H-M   'P 1'
#
loop_
_entity.id
_entity.type
_entity.pdbx_description
1 polymer ?
#
loop_
_entity_poly.entity_id
_entity_poly.type
_entity_poly.pdbx_seq_one_letter_code
_entity_poly.pdbx_strand_id
1 'polypeptide(L)'
;TSLRVDDVTLDRALGRIADNNRMSMTDFRKALEKDGISWERFRDEVRNEMLLGRVREREVESRIVVSDAEVVNYLSNPDNAAIGQEEFNLSHILFRAPEGASPEQLARPRAKAEDVAARVARGEAFDKLAASYSDAPDALSGGNLGWRSAERLPGLFAEAVSGLKPGDTTPILRSAAGFHLVTVVGRKGGSPAAV
;
A
#
# COMPACT_ATOMS: atom_id res chain seq x y z
N THR A 1 -31.05 -22.21 11.56
CA THR A 1 -30.66 -22.80 10.27
C THR A 1 -29.64 -23.88 10.54
N SER A 2 -29.98 -25.15 10.29
CA SER A 2 -29.15 -26.33 10.55
C SER A 2 -27.91 -26.29 9.64
N LEU A 3 -26.72 -26.33 10.25
CA LEU A 3 -25.46 -26.54 9.52
C LEU A 3 -25.47 -27.96 8.95
N ARG A 4 -25.57 -28.06 7.63
CA ARG A 4 -25.50 -29.34 6.92
C ARG A 4 -24.50 -29.23 5.79
N VAL A 5 -23.74 -30.29 5.58
CA VAL A 5 -22.92 -30.47 4.38
C VAL A 5 -23.73 -31.34 3.43
N ASP A 6 -24.12 -30.77 2.30
CA ASP A 6 -24.79 -31.52 1.24
C ASP A 6 -23.82 -32.47 0.52
N ASP A 7 -24.36 -33.52 -0.10
CA ASP A 7 -23.54 -34.54 -0.73
C ASP A 7 -22.72 -34.01 -1.91
N VAL A 8 -23.20 -32.97 -2.60
CA VAL A 8 -22.48 -32.34 -3.73
C VAL A 8 -21.21 -31.64 -3.21
N THR A 9 -21.32 -30.93 -2.10
CA THR A 9 -20.19 -30.24 -1.46
C THR A 9 -19.18 -31.25 -0.93
N LEU A 10 -19.67 -32.34 -0.32
CA LEU A 10 -18.84 -33.44 0.16
C LEU A 10 -18.09 -34.13 -0.98
N ASP A 11 -18.77 -34.45 -2.08
CA ASP A 11 -18.17 -35.13 -3.23
C ASP A 11 -17.08 -34.24 -3.91
N ARG A 12 -17.27 -32.92 -3.94
CA ARG A 12 -16.23 -31.98 -4.39
C ARG A 12 -15.01 -31.96 -3.46
N ALA A 13 -15.23 -32.06 -2.16
CA ALA A 13 -14.12 -32.10 -1.19
C ALA A 13 -13.33 -33.41 -1.34
N LEU A 14 -14.02 -34.55 -1.48
CA LEU A 14 -13.41 -35.84 -1.74
C LEU A 14 -12.63 -35.87 -3.06
N GLY A 15 -13.17 -35.23 -4.13
CA GLY A 15 -12.47 -35.06 -5.40
C GLY A 15 -11.15 -34.33 -5.24
N ARG A 16 -11.17 -33.19 -4.52
CA ARG A 16 -9.94 -32.43 -4.23
C ARG A 16 -8.91 -33.23 -3.43
N ILE A 17 -9.36 -34.06 -2.50
CA ILE A 17 -8.46 -34.95 -1.72
C ILE A 17 -7.80 -35.98 -2.65
N ALA A 18 -8.56 -36.62 -3.56
CA ALA A 18 -8.03 -37.53 -4.53
C ALA A 18 -7.03 -36.83 -5.49
N ASP A 19 -7.38 -35.66 -6.02
CA ASP A 19 -6.51 -34.87 -6.91
C ASP A 19 -5.20 -34.46 -6.21
N ASN A 20 -5.24 -34.05 -4.95
CA ASN A 20 -4.06 -33.72 -4.16
C ASN A 20 -3.14 -34.94 -3.97
N ASN A 21 -3.71 -36.12 -3.92
CA ASN A 21 -2.97 -37.40 -3.89
C ASN A 21 -2.60 -37.90 -5.29
N ARG A 22 -2.90 -37.15 -6.35
CA ARG A 22 -2.65 -37.51 -7.75
C ARG A 22 -3.31 -38.81 -8.16
N MET A 23 -4.48 -39.07 -7.65
CA MET A 23 -5.25 -40.32 -7.88
C MET A 23 -6.62 -39.98 -8.48
N SER A 24 -7.14 -40.90 -9.31
CA SER A 24 -8.56 -40.85 -9.66
C SER A 24 -9.40 -41.21 -8.42
N MET A 25 -10.67 -40.77 -8.39
CA MET A 25 -11.59 -41.16 -7.30
C MET A 25 -11.70 -42.68 -7.13
N THR A 26 -11.66 -43.43 -8.25
CA THR A 26 -11.70 -44.87 -8.24
C THR A 26 -10.47 -45.48 -7.59
N ASP A 27 -9.29 -44.99 -7.93
CA ASP A 27 -8.03 -45.47 -7.37
C ASP A 27 -7.87 -45.07 -5.91
N PHE A 28 -8.29 -43.88 -5.57
CA PHE A 28 -8.31 -43.40 -4.20
C PHE A 28 -9.19 -44.26 -3.29
N ARG A 29 -10.40 -44.61 -3.77
CA ARG A 29 -11.29 -45.53 -3.04
C ARG A 29 -10.66 -46.91 -2.83
N LYS A 30 -10.03 -47.50 -3.87
CA LYS A 30 -9.33 -48.77 -3.76
C LYS A 30 -8.15 -48.69 -2.79
N ALA A 31 -7.43 -47.58 -2.75
CA ALA A 31 -6.33 -47.37 -1.81
C ALA A 31 -6.83 -47.38 -0.37
N LEU A 32 -7.92 -46.70 -0.06
CA LEU A 32 -8.55 -46.70 1.26
C LEU A 32 -9.00 -48.08 1.69
N GLU A 33 -9.66 -48.84 0.79
CA GLU A 33 -10.11 -50.20 1.05
C GLU A 33 -8.93 -51.14 1.32
N LYS A 34 -7.80 -50.97 0.61
CA LYS A 34 -6.56 -51.72 0.84
C LYS A 34 -5.97 -51.46 2.22
N ASP A 35 -6.09 -50.20 2.70
CA ASP A 35 -5.63 -49.78 4.03
C ASP A 35 -6.64 -50.13 5.14
N GLY A 36 -7.71 -50.82 4.82
CA GLY A 36 -8.74 -51.28 5.76
C GLY A 36 -9.74 -50.18 6.16
N ILE A 37 -9.78 -49.06 5.44
CA ILE A 37 -10.70 -47.96 5.69
C ILE A 37 -11.88 -48.07 4.72
N SER A 38 -13.10 -48.26 5.26
CA SER A 38 -14.29 -48.27 4.41
C SER A 38 -14.57 -46.87 3.83
N TRP A 39 -14.99 -46.86 2.58
CA TRP A 39 -15.33 -45.60 1.89
C TRP A 39 -16.40 -44.77 2.64
N GLU A 40 -17.40 -45.39 3.17
CA GLU A 40 -18.47 -44.73 3.92
C GLU A 40 -17.94 -44.08 5.19
N ARG A 41 -17.09 -44.75 5.92
CA ARG A 41 -16.45 -44.22 7.13
C ARG A 41 -15.58 -43.00 6.82
N PHE A 42 -14.76 -43.08 5.76
CA PHE A 42 -13.94 -41.92 5.32
C PHE A 42 -14.80 -40.74 4.89
N ARG A 43 -15.87 -41.03 4.15
CA ARG A 43 -16.83 -39.98 3.71
C ARG A 43 -17.48 -39.26 4.89
N ASP A 44 -17.88 -40.00 5.92
CA ASP A 44 -18.44 -39.46 7.15
C ASP A 44 -17.43 -38.63 7.96
N GLU A 45 -16.19 -39.07 7.99
CA GLU A 45 -15.08 -38.37 8.65
C GLU A 45 -14.82 -37.01 7.99
N VAL A 46 -14.72 -36.97 6.67
CA VAL A 46 -14.57 -35.72 5.90
C VAL A 46 -15.80 -34.80 6.10
N ARG A 47 -17.02 -35.37 6.12
CA ARG A 47 -18.24 -34.58 6.40
C ARG A 47 -18.20 -33.96 7.77
N ASN A 48 -17.77 -34.68 8.80
CA ASN A 48 -17.66 -34.20 10.16
C ASN A 48 -16.58 -33.11 10.27
N GLU A 49 -15.46 -33.26 9.62
CA GLU A 49 -14.40 -32.26 9.60
C GLU A 49 -14.87 -30.96 8.94
N MET A 50 -15.58 -31.06 7.82
CA MET A 50 -16.20 -29.90 7.17
C MET A 50 -17.24 -29.22 8.05
N LEU A 51 -18.05 -29.99 8.80
CA LEU A 51 -19.02 -29.43 9.75
C LEU A 51 -18.32 -28.70 10.90
N LEU A 52 -17.27 -29.30 11.46
CA LEU A 52 -16.47 -28.66 12.51
C LEU A 52 -15.80 -27.38 12.02
N GLY A 53 -15.29 -27.38 10.79
CA GLY A 53 -14.75 -26.17 10.16
C GLY A 53 -15.78 -25.05 10.07
N ARG A 54 -16.99 -25.34 9.58
CA ARG A 54 -18.09 -24.38 9.50
C ARG A 54 -18.58 -23.89 10.88
N VAL A 55 -18.59 -24.75 11.89
CA VAL A 55 -18.92 -24.34 13.26
C VAL A 55 -17.89 -23.38 13.81
N ARG A 56 -16.58 -23.69 13.64
CA ARG A 56 -15.48 -22.81 14.07
C ARG A 56 -15.54 -21.46 13.39
N GLU A 57 -15.70 -21.44 12.07
CA GLU A 57 -15.82 -20.22 11.27
C GLU A 57 -17.00 -19.37 11.76
N ARG A 58 -18.16 -19.96 11.95
CA ARG A 58 -19.36 -19.26 12.46
C ARG A 58 -19.20 -18.74 13.89
N GLU A 59 -18.66 -19.55 14.80
CA GLU A 59 -18.48 -19.18 16.20
C GLU A 59 -17.38 -18.15 16.41
N VAL A 60 -16.33 -18.17 15.58
CA VAL A 60 -15.22 -17.22 15.64
C VAL A 60 -15.59 -15.92 14.94
N GLU A 61 -16.10 -15.98 13.71
CA GLU A 61 -16.48 -14.78 12.95
C GLU A 61 -17.64 -14.01 13.58
N SER A 62 -18.62 -14.71 14.16
CA SER A 62 -19.76 -14.03 14.82
C SER A 62 -19.39 -13.33 16.14
N ARG A 63 -18.24 -13.67 16.73
CA ARG A 63 -17.75 -13.04 17.97
C ARG A 63 -16.74 -11.94 17.74
N ILE A 64 -16.17 -11.84 16.53
CA ILE A 64 -15.28 -10.75 16.16
C ILE A 64 -16.13 -9.60 15.63
N VAL A 65 -16.66 -8.79 16.54
CA VAL A 65 -17.27 -7.50 16.20
C VAL A 65 -16.20 -6.44 16.47
N VAL A 66 -15.51 -6.00 15.44
CA VAL A 66 -14.60 -4.87 15.55
C VAL A 66 -15.44 -3.60 15.46
N SER A 67 -15.53 -2.86 16.55
CA SER A 67 -16.22 -1.58 16.57
C SER A 67 -15.33 -0.48 15.94
N ASP A 68 -15.97 0.57 15.40
CA ASP A 68 -15.23 1.74 14.87
C ASP A 68 -14.31 2.36 15.93
N ALA A 69 -14.69 2.31 17.20
CA ALA A 69 -13.86 2.77 18.32
C ALA A 69 -12.59 1.91 18.51
N GLU A 70 -12.68 0.60 18.33
CA GLU A 70 -11.50 -0.29 18.39
C GLU A 70 -10.58 -0.07 17.21
N VAL A 71 -11.12 0.18 16.02
CA VAL A 71 -10.31 0.56 14.82
C VAL A 71 -9.57 1.87 15.08
N VAL A 72 -10.27 2.89 15.60
CA VAL A 72 -9.64 4.18 15.93
C VAL A 72 -8.57 4.01 17.01
N ASN A 73 -8.85 3.27 18.08
CA ASN A 73 -7.87 2.99 19.14
C ASN A 73 -6.66 2.21 18.63
N TYR A 74 -6.88 1.24 17.74
CA TYR A 74 -5.79 0.46 17.14
C TYR A 74 -4.89 1.33 16.26
N LEU A 75 -5.47 2.19 15.43
CA LEU A 75 -4.76 3.13 14.57
C LEU A 75 -4.07 4.26 15.35
N SER A 76 -4.60 4.62 16.53
CA SER A 76 -4.05 5.66 17.38
C SER A 76 -2.91 5.16 18.29
N ASN A 77 -2.69 3.85 18.37
CA ASN A 77 -1.61 3.28 19.16
C ASN A 77 -0.27 3.48 18.42
N PRO A 78 0.74 4.14 19.04
CA PRO A 78 2.04 4.37 18.44
C PRO A 78 2.75 3.07 17.98
N ASP A 79 2.52 1.96 18.68
CA ASP A 79 3.10 0.66 18.34
C ASP A 79 2.47 0.05 17.06
N ASN A 80 1.28 0.50 16.68
CA ASN A 80 0.56 0.10 15.46
C ASN A 80 0.69 1.13 14.33
N ALA A 81 1.40 2.22 14.54
CA ALA A 81 1.61 3.29 13.55
C ALA A 81 2.29 2.79 12.25
N ALA A 82 2.88 1.59 12.27
CA ALA A 82 3.40 0.94 11.07
C ALA A 82 2.29 0.45 10.09
N ILE A 83 1.02 0.37 10.51
CA ILE A 83 -0.08 -0.17 9.69
C ILE A 83 -0.79 0.91 8.87
N GLY A 84 -0.43 2.15 9.05
CA GLY A 84 -0.92 3.28 8.25
C GLY A 84 0.24 4.17 7.84
N GLN A 85 1.32 3.59 7.29
CA GLN A 85 2.42 4.40 6.78
C GLN A 85 1.86 5.46 5.84
N GLU A 86 2.14 6.69 6.21
CA GLU A 86 1.73 7.82 5.41
C GLU A 86 2.43 7.75 4.06
N GLU A 87 1.64 7.75 2.98
CA GLU A 87 2.14 7.76 1.64
C GLU A 87 1.83 9.10 0.97
N PHE A 88 2.81 9.62 0.30
CA PHE A 88 2.74 10.84 -0.46
C PHE A 88 2.88 10.56 -1.95
N ASN A 89 2.06 11.21 -2.75
CA ASN A 89 2.29 11.38 -4.18
C ASN A 89 2.83 12.79 -4.37
N LEU A 90 4.09 12.87 -4.79
CA LEU A 90 4.81 14.13 -4.94
C LEU A 90 5.17 14.39 -6.39
N SER A 91 5.19 15.66 -6.77
CA SER A 91 5.88 16.12 -7.97
C SER A 91 7.03 17.06 -7.58
N HIS A 92 8.11 17.04 -8.32
CA HIS A 92 9.37 17.65 -7.98
C HIS A 92 10.01 18.37 -9.16
N ILE A 93 10.61 19.50 -8.91
CA ILE A 93 11.42 20.25 -9.87
C ILE A 93 12.82 20.41 -9.29
N LEU A 94 13.83 20.00 -10.06
CA LEU A 94 15.23 20.17 -9.73
C LEU A 94 15.84 21.30 -10.54
N PHE A 95 16.50 22.21 -9.86
CA PHE A 95 17.38 23.22 -10.46
C PHE A 95 18.82 22.84 -10.10
N ARG A 96 19.49 22.18 -11.01
CA ARG A 96 20.83 21.62 -10.74
C ARG A 96 21.85 22.71 -10.49
N ALA A 97 22.65 22.49 -9.46
CA ALA A 97 23.84 23.30 -9.16
C ALA A 97 25.05 22.36 -8.98
N PRO A 98 26.25 22.76 -9.41
CA PRO A 98 27.46 21.96 -9.18
C PRO A 98 27.70 21.78 -7.69
N GLU A 99 28.20 20.59 -7.30
CA GLU A 99 28.63 20.36 -5.94
C GLU A 99 29.84 21.27 -5.61
N GLY A 100 29.79 21.94 -4.47
CA GLY A 100 30.81 22.94 -4.13
C GLY A 100 30.75 24.25 -4.90
N ALA A 101 29.63 24.53 -5.59
CA ALA A 101 29.42 25.75 -6.36
C ALA A 101 29.64 27.02 -5.52
N SER A 102 30.33 28.00 -6.11
CA SER A 102 30.49 29.32 -5.50
C SER A 102 29.14 30.05 -5.36
N PRO A 103 29.01 31.06 -4.48
CA PRO A 103 27.78 31.86 -4.37
C PRO A 103 27.30 32.43 -5.69
N GLU A 104 28.19 32.81 -6.58
CA GLU A 104 27.88 33.34 -7.92
C GLU A 104 27.28 32.24 -8.83
N GLN A 105 27.83 31.02 -8.76
CA GLN A 105 27.32 29.87 -9.51
C GLN A 105 25.96 29.39 -8.99
N LEU A 106 25.66 29.62 -7.71
CA LEU A 106 24.37 29.30 -7.10
C LEU A 106 23.30 30.35 -7.42
N ALA A 107 23.68 31.59 -7.72
CA ALA A 107 22.75 32.69 -7.93
C ALA A 107 21.76 32.41 -9.07
N ARG A 108 22.24 31.85 -10.17
CA ARG A 108 21.41 31.58 -11.36
C ARG A 108 20.38 30.44 -11.16
N PRO A 109 20.75 29.25 -10.64
CA PRO A 109 19.78 28.22 -10.31
C PRO A 109 18.79 28.66 -9.23
N ARG A 110 19.23 29.41 -8.25
CA ARG A 110 18.37 29.98 -7.21
C ARG A 110 17.32 30.94 -7.77
N ALA A 111 17.74 31.89 -8.61
CA ALA A 111 16.82 32.82 -9.25
C ALA A 111 15.78 32.12 -10.12
N LYS A 112 16.16 31.03 -10.83
CA LYS A 112 15.21 30.19 -11.56
C LYS A 112 14.21 29.51 -10.62
N ALA A 113 14.69 28.96 -9.50
CA ALA A 113 13.81 28.34 -8.50
C ALA A 113 12.83 29.34 -7.91
N GLU A 114 13.27 30.57 -7.61
CA GLU A 114 12.43 31.66 -7.10
C GLU A 114 11.38 32.09 -8.12
N ASP A 115 11.73 32.23 -9.40
CA ASP A 115 10.77 32.55 -10.48
C ASP A 115 9.70 31.47 -10.62
N VAL A 116 10.12 30.18 -10.68
CA VAL A 116 9.20 29.08 -10.81
C VAL A 116 8.31 28.96 -9.57
N ALA A 117 8.84 29.13 -8.35
CA ALA A 117 8.05 29.13 -7.12
C ALA A 117 6.98 30.24 -7.14
N ALA A 118 7.33 31.45 -7.61
CA ALA A 118 6.39 32.52 -7.76
C ALA A 118 5.29 32.25 -8.80
N ARG A 119 5.60 31.52 -9.86
CA ARG A 119 4.63 31.08 -10.88
C ARG A 119 3.67 30.02 -10.32
N VAL A 120 4.18 29.05 -9.58
CA VAL A 120 3.34 28.06 -8.87
C VAL A 120 2.39 28.77 -7.91
N ALA A 121 2.87 29.74 -7.14
CA ALA A 121 2.05 30.53 -6.21
C ALA A 121 0.94 31.34 -6.92
N ARG A 122 1.13 31.68 -8.21
CA ARG A 122 0.12 32.34 -9.06
C ARG A 122 -0.84 31.33 -9.72
N GLY A 123 -0.69 30.04 -9.47
CA GLY A 123 -1.57 29.01 -9.98
C GLY A 123 -1.18 28.43 -11.33
N GLU A 124 0.05 28.65 -11.81
CA GLU A 124 0.54 27.97 -12.99
C GLU A 124 0.70 26.45 -12.71
N ALA A 125 0.39 25.64 -13.70
CA ALA A 125 0.42 24.17 -13.58
C ALA A 125 1.84 23.66 -13.32
N PHE A 126 2.02 22.98 -12.18
CA PHE A 126 3.33 22.51 -11.71
C PHE A 126 3.98 21.52 -12.69
N ASP A 127 3.20 20.64 -13.31
CA ASP A 127 3.64 19.67 -14.31
C ASP A 127 4.25 20.34 -15.55
N LYS A 128 3.63 21.42 -16.02
CA LYS A 128 4.14 22.22 -17.15
C LYS A 128 5.45 22.93 -16.81
N LEU A 129 5.51 23.47 -15.59
CA LEU A 129 6.73 24.14 -15.10
C LEU A 129 7.86 23.09 -14.91
N ALA A 130 7.54 21.90 -14.41
CA ALA A 130 8.49 20.80 -14.30
C ALA A 130 9.05 20.42 -15.66
N ALA A 131 8.19 20.20 -16.66
CA ALA A 131 8.62 19.85 -18.01
C ALA A 131 9.50 20.92 -18.66
N SER A 132 9.29 22.20 -18.32
CA SER A 132 10.00 23.33 -18.93
C SER A 132 11.31 23.72 -18.22
N TYR A 133 11.37 23.51 -16.90
CA TYR A 133 12.43 24.09 -16.05
C TYR A 133 13.20 23.08 -15.20
N SER A 134 12.72 21.83 -15.06
CA SER A 134 13.37 20.84 -14.24
C SER A 134 14.56 20.21 -14.96
N ASP A 135 15.68 20.10 -14.26
CA ASP A 135 16.86 19.37 -14.68
C ASP A 135 16.81 17.87 -14.25
N ALA A 136 15.68 17.42 -13.67
CA ALA A 136 15.50 16.04 -13.24
C ALA A 136 15.11 15.12 -14.41
N PRO A 137 15.42 13.82 -14.34
CA PRO A 137 15.08 12.86 -15.42
C PRO A 137 13.58 12.71 -15.67
N ASP A 138 12.77 12.94 -14.64
CA ASP A 138 11.31 12.87 -14.62
C ASP A 138 10.61 14.17 -15.03
N ALA A 139 11.37 15.18 -15.46
CA ALA A 139 10.85 16.50 -15.88
C ALA A 139 9.71 16.38 -16.91
N LEU A 140 9.88 15.55 -17.94
CA LEU A 140 8.89 15.36 -19.02
C LEU A 140 7.61 14.67 -18.55
N SER A 141 7.66 13.97 -17.41
CA SER A 141 6.50 13.37 -16.74
C SER A 141 5.87 14.32 -15.71
N GLY A 142 6.13 15.62 -15.81
CA GLY A 142 5.66 16.63 -14.86
C GLY A 142 6.33 16.56 -13.50
N GLY A 143 7.51 15.91 -13.41
CA GLY A 143 8.24 15.70 -12.16
C GLY A 143 7.57 14.75 -11.19
N ASN A 144 6.60 13.93 -11.62
CA ASN A 144 5.84 13.05 -10.74
C ASN A 144 6.69 11.88 -10.27
N LEU A 145 6.81 11.72 -8.94
CA LEU A 145 7.55 10.65 -8.26
C LEU A 145 6.68 9.43 -7.93
N GLY A 146 5.36 9.53 -8.16
CA GLY A 146 4.38 8.52 -7.78
C GLY A 146 4.16 8.42 -6.27
N TRP A 147 3.38 7.42 -5.85
CA TRP A 147 3.11 7.14 -4.45
C TRP A 147 4.33 6.51 -3.77
N ARG A 148 4.76 7.11 -2.66
CA ARG A 148 5.88 6.63 -1.85
C ARG A 148 5.57 6.81 -0.37
N SER A 149 5.95 5.82 0.45
CA SER A 149 5.90 5.98 1.91
C SER A 149 6.88 7.06 2.36
N ALA A 150 6.56 7.76 3.45
CA ALA A 150 7.41 8.80 4.02
C ALA A 150 8.86 8.34 4.26
N GLU A 151 9.05 7.08 4.65
CA GLU A 151 10.36 6.46 4.89
C GLU A 151 11.21 6.28 3.61
N ARG A 152 10.56 6.21 2.44
CA ARG A 152 11.24 6.06 1.14
C ARG A 152 11.50 7.38 0.45
N LEU A 153 11.06 8.48 1.04
CA LEU A 153 11.36 9.82 0.57
C LEU A 153 12.77 10.24 1.07
N PRO A 154 13.51 11.05 0.31
CA PRO A 154 14.68 11.73 0.86
C PRO A 154 14.26 12.51 2.12
N GLY A 155 15.04 12.43 3.20
CA GLY A 155 14.71 13.05 4.50
C GLY A 155 14.34 14.53 4.37
N LEU A 156 15.06 15.26 3.51
CA LEU A 156 14.76 16.65 3.17
C LEU A 156 13.32 16.87 2.65
N PHE A 157 12.81 15.93 1.82
CA PHE A 157 11.46 16.01 1.28
C PHE A 157 10.43 15.56 2.32
N ALA A 158 10.71 14.47 3.04
CA ALA A 158 9.81 13.95 4.06
C ALA A 158 9.51 14.99 5.15
N GLU A 159 10.53 15.70 5.64
CA GLU A 159 10.37 16.77 6.61
C GLU A 159 9.56 17.95 6.04
N ALA A 160 9.88 18.37 4.81
CA ALA A 160 9.24 19.52 4.19
C ALA A 160 7.75 19.28 3.84
N VAL A 161 7.34 18.04 3.52
CA VAL A 161 5.96 17.73 3.14
C VAL A 161 5.08 17.22 4.28
N SER A 162 5.65 16.91 5.44
CA SER A 162 4.92 16.32 6.56
C SER A 162 3.69 17.12 7.03
N GLY A 163 3.78 18.45 6.97
CA GLY A 163 2.70 19.38 7.35
C GLY A 163 1.84 19.88 6.19
N LEU A 164 2.13 19.48 4.95
CA LEU A 164 1.48 20.01 3.77
C LEU A 164 0.24 19.21 3.38
N LYS A 165 -0.73 19.90 2.79
CA LYS A 165 -1.96 19.31 2.22
C LYS A 165 -1.77 19.06 0.72
N PRO A 166 -2.58 18.15 0.11
CA PRO A 166 -2.64 18.04 -1.34
C PRO A 166 -2.90 19.41 -2.00
N GLY A 167 -2.07 19.76 -2.98
CA GLY A 167 -2.06 21.06 -3.64
C GLY A 167 -1.03 22.05 -3.11
N ASP A 168 -0.51 21.83 -1.90
CA ASP A 168 0.52 22.71 -1.33
C ASP A 168 1.90 22.41 -1.93
N THR A 169 2.73 23.45 -1.96
CA THR A 169 4.11 23.39 -2.45
C THR A 169 5.07 23.81 -1.34
N THR A 170 6.21 23.11 -1.24
CA THR A 170 7.24 23.44 -0.25
C THR A 170 7.89 24.80 -0.54
N PRO A 171 8.55 25.43 0.45
CA PRO A 171 9.59 26.40 0.17
C PRO A 171 10.69 25.78 -0.70
N ILE A 172 11.55 26.62 -1.27
CA ILE A 172 12.70 26.14 -2.02
C ILE A 172 13.65 25.40 -1.08
N LEU A 173 13.87 24.12 -1.36
CA LEU A 173 14.77 23.26 -0.58
C LEU A 173 16.15 23.24 -1.24
N ARG A 174 17.21 23.09 -0.43
CA ARG A 174 18.59 22.98 -0.93
C ARG A 174 19.19 21.63 -0.57
N SER A 175 19.81 20.99 -1.57
CA SER A 175 20.62 19.79 -1.39
C SER A 175 21.99 19.92 -2.07
N ALA A 176 22.80 18.88 -2.00
CA ALA A 176 24.05 18.82 -2.75
C ALA A 176 23.86 18.88 -4.28
N ALA A 177 22.72 18.41 -4.78
CA ALA A 177 22.39 18.42 -6.22
C ALA A 177 21.91 19.78 -6.74
N GLY A 178 21.50 20.71 -5.86
CA GLY A 178 20.99 22.02 -6.20
C GLY A 178 19.77 22.45 -5.40
N PHE A 179 18.82 23.11 -6.05
CA PHE A 179 17.59 23.59 -5.45
C PHE A 179 16.42 22.71 -5.90
N HIS A 180 15.47 22.51 -5.00
CA HIS A 180 14.30 21.68 -5.22
C HIS A 180 13.03 22.43 -4.87
N LEU A 181 12.00 22.21 -5.66
CA LEU A 181 10.64 22.61 -5.36
C LEU A 181 9.76 21.37 -5.43
N VAL A 182 8.98 21.12 -4.39
CA VAL A 182 8.17 19.90 -4.27
C VAL A 182 6.73 20.28 -4.02
N THR A 183 5.79 19.67 -4.73
CA THR A 183 4.36 19.81 -4.49
C THR A 183 3.75 18.47 -4.08
N VAL A 184 2.78 18.53 -3.16
CA VAL A 184 1.99 17.37 -2.75
C VAL A 184 0.83 17.20 -3.71
N VAL A 185 0.88 16.18 -4.56
CA VAL A 185 -0.21 15.82 -5.48
C VAL A 185 -1.31 15.08 -4.74
N GLY A 186 -0.92 14.21 -3.79
CA GLY A 186 -1.84 13.43 -2.99
C GLY A 186 -1.18 12.92 -1.71
N ARG A 187 -2.02 12.63 -0.72
CA ARG A 187 -1.62 12.07 0.59
C ARG A 187 -2.63 11.01 0.99
N LYS A 188 -2.17 9.86 1.45
CA LYS A 188 -3.02 8.79 1.98
C LYS A 188 -2.33 8.11 3.16
N GLY A 189 -3.11 7.50 4.04
CA GLY A 189 -2.60 7.01 5.32
C GLY A 189 -2.32 8.16 6.29
N GLY A 190 -1.67 7.85 7.39
CA GLY A 190 -1.46 8.79 8.49
C GLY A 190 -2.66 8.84 9.45
N SER A 191 -2.38 9.13 10.71
CA SER A 191 -3.42 9.36 11.72
C SER A 191 -4.32 10.52 11.28
N PRO A 192 -5.65 10.42 11.42
CA PRO A 192 -6.49 11.60 11.22
C PRO A 192 -5.99 12.69 12.17
N ALA A 193 -5.60 13.83 11.58
CA ALA A 193 -5.23 14.99 12.38
C ALA A 193 -6.34 15.25 13.40
N ALA A 194 -5.97 15.27 14.67
CA ALA A 194 -6.91 15.61 15.73
C ALA A 194 -7.55 16.96 15.39
N VAL A 195 -8.87 16.94 15.24
CA VAL A 195 -9.72 18.13 15.10
C VAL A 195 -9.82 18.80 16.45
#